data_d61dc5a2eb32b9e1b7d2ad49758f7211
#
_entry.id   d61dc5a2eb32b9e1b7d2ad49758f7211
#
_cell.length_a   1.000
_cell.length_b   1.000
_cell.length_c   1.000
_cell.angle_alpha   90.00
_cell.angle_beta   90.00
_cell.angle_gamma   90.00
#
_symmetry.space_group_name_H-M   'P 1'
#
loop_
_entity.id
_entity.type
_entity.pdbx_description
1 polymer ?
#
loop_
_entity_poly.entity_id
_entity_poly.type
_entity_poly.pdbx_seq_one_letter_code
_entity_poly.pdbx_strand_id
1 'polypeptide(L)'
;MSQHSPWREQLSTELGQGFIFAPVVLGLGILVYFEMPEEPLLVISLLSLLLGFGCAVLLRLSPFFWRPLFWGITLIAFGFGSAAWRSAAVAAPVLNWRYYGPVEGRVVGLDRSASGALRVTLDQVKLGRKGPRQAPKRVRVSLYGSYADERPIAGARVMTTAHLSPPAGPAEPHGFDFQRHAWFTQIGGVGYARVPLLLVAYPAEGLSFFKLRIALSNRINLHLDGQTGAFAAAVMTGDRSGLSVETLKNLRHSNLAHLLAISGLHMGLLVAFVFAALRFGLSLIPSLASGSAVKKIAA
;
A
#
# COMPACT_ATOMS: atom_id res chain seq x y z
N MET A 1 14.32 -19.61 52.36
CA MET A 1 14.11 -18.16 52.07
C MET A 1 14.95 -17.79 50.87
N SER A 2 14.38 -17.81 49.66
CA SER A 2 15.08 -17.38 48.45
C SER A 2 15.05 -15.88 48.41
N GLN A 3 16.22 -15.26 48.54
CA GLN A 3 16.40 -13.82 48.33
C GLN A 3 16.14 -13.53 46.84
N HIS A 4 14.97 -13.03 46.54
CA HIS A 4 14.69 -12.41 45.24
C HIS A 4 15.50 -11.12 45.16
N SER A 5 16.58 -11.13 44.40
CA SER A 5 17.44 -9.95 44.26
C SER A 5 16.68 -8.85 43.50
N PRO A 6 16.61 -7.60 44.01
CA PRO A 6 15.78 -6.53 43.45
C PRO A 6 16.13 -6.18 42.01
N TRP A 7 17.35 -6.43 41.55
CA TRP A 7 17.75 -6.24 40.15
C TRP A 7 17.09 -7.22 39.18
N ARG A 8 16.69 -8.43 39.62
CA ARG A 8 15.95 -9.40 38.77
C ARG A 8 14.52 -8.95 38.52
N GLU A 9 13.88 -8.35 39.49
CA GLU A 9 12.52 -7.79 39.36
C GLU A 9 12.53 -6.54 38.47
N GLN A 10 13.51 -5.64 38.63
CA GLN A 10 13.68 -4.51 37.75
C GLN A 10 13.95 -4.92 36.31
N LEU A 11 14.86 -5.86 36.07
CA LEU A 11 15.12 -6.41 34.74
C LEU A 11 13.89 -7.13 34.14
N SER A 12 13.09 -7.82 34.93
CA SER A 12 11.87 -8.46 34.43
C SER A 12 10.80 -7.44 34.04
N THR A 13 10.71 -6.33 34.73
CA THR A 13 9.80 -5.22 34.41
C THR A 13 10.25 -4.47 33.17
N GLU A 14 11.53 -4.19 33.02
CA GLU A 14 12.07 -3.53 31.83
C GLU A 14 12.04 -4.44 30.59
N LEU A 15 12.30 -5.73 30.73
CA LEU A 15 12.16 -6.68 29.62
C LEU A 15 10.70 -6.94 29.24
N GLY A 16 9.76 -6.76 30.17
CA GLY A 16 8.32 -6.75 29.89
C GLY A 16 7.90 -5.60 28.95
N GLN A 17 8.65 -4.50 28.96
CA GLN A 17 8.47 -3.38 28.00
C GLN A 17 9.11 -3.64 26.63
N GLY A 18 9.88 -4.70 26.47
CA GLY A 18 10.51 -5.07 25.19
C GLY A 18 9.51 -5.23 24.03
N PHE A 19 8.25 -5.53 24.33
CA PHE A 19 7.18 -5.60 23.32
C PHE A 19 6.95 -4.27 22.59
N ILE A 20 7.22 -3.14 23.23
CA ILE A 20 7.11 -1.81 22.61
C ILE A 20 8.09 -1.67 21.43
N PHE A 21 9.25 -2.32 21.49
CA PHE A 21 10.25 -2.32 20.43
C PHE A 21 10.02 -3.37 19.35
N ALA A 22 9.02 -4.24 19.51
CA ALA A 22 8.72 -5.29 18.53
C ALA A 22 8.54 -4.75 17.10
N PRO A 23 7.76 -3.68 16.85
CA PRO A 23 7.61 -3.13 15.51
C PRO A 23 8.92 -2.62 14.92
N VAL A 24 9.78 -2.03 15.76
CA VAL A 24 11.10 -1.50 15.33
C VAL A 24 12.01 -2.65 14.90
N VAL A 25 12.11 -3.68 15.73
CA VAL A 25 12.99 -4.85 15.46
C VAL A 25 12.48 -5.63 14.25
N LEU A 26 11.17 -5.79 14.10
CA LEU A 26 10.59 -6.39 12.90
C LEU A 26 10.84 -5.52 11.67
N GLY A 27 10.73 -4.19 11.81
CA GLY A 27 11.04 -3.22 10.76
C GLY A 27 12.49 -3.29 10.30
N LEU A 28 13.44 -3.56 11.19
CA LEU A 28 14.84 -3.79 10.83
C LEU A 28 14.99 -5.01 9.89
N GLY A 29 14.26 -6.09 10.13
CA GLY A 29 14.26 -7.24 9.23
C GLY A 29 13.73 -6.91 7.83
N ILE A 30 12.67 -6.11 7.75
CA ILE A 30 12.13 -5.60 6.49
C ILE A 30 13.15 -4.69 5.80
N LEU A 31 13.81 -3.81 6.56
CA LEU A 31 14.84 -2.91 6.04
C LEU A 31 15.99 -3.69 5.43
N VAL A 32 16.52 -4.69 6.13
CA VAL A 32 17.61 -5.56 5.62
C VAL A 32 17.22 -6.20 4.28
N TYR A 33 15.97 -6.65 4.14
CA TYR A 33 15.50 -7.18 2.85
C TYR A 33 15.59 -6.14 1.73
N PHE A 34 15.12 -4.90 1.98
CA PHE A 34 15.07 -3.86 0.94
C PHE A 34 16.42 -3.18 0.66
N GLU A 35 17.40 -3.35 1.53
CA GLU A 35 18.78 -2.90 1.29
C GLU A 35 19.59 -3.86 0.40
N MET A 36 19.05 -5.07 0.15
CA MET A 36 19.71 -6.00 -0.75
C MET A 36 19.66 -5.48 -2.19
N PRO A 37 20.79 -5.50 -2.93
CA PRO A 37 20.85 -5.01 -4.31
C PRO A 37 20.05 -5.89 -5.29
N GLU A 38 19.88 -7.16 -4.96
CA GLU A 38 19.15 -8.14 -5.76
C GLU A 38 18.13 -8.89 -4.89
N GLU A 39 17.08 -9.39 -5.53
CA GLU A 39 16.08 -10.23 -4.85
C GLU A 39 16.75 -11.48 -4.27
N PRO A 40 16.65 -11.73 -2.97
CA PRO A 40 17.26 -12.90 -2.35
C PRO A 40 16.64 -14.19 -2.90
N LEU A 41 17.49 -15.19 -3.10
CA LEU A 41 17.03 -16.52 -3.48
C LEU A 41 15.96 -17.02 -2.52
N LEU A 42 14.95 -17.71 -3.02
CA LEU A 42 13.88 -18.29 -2.21
C LEU A 42 14.40 -19.11 -1.02
N VAL A 43 15.54 -19.79 -1.23
CA VAL A 43 16.21 -20.56 -0.18
C VAL A 43 16.63 -19.67 1.00
N ILE A 44 17.16 -18.47 0.75
CA ILE A 44 17.58 -17.52 1.81
C ILE A 44 16.36 -17.10 2.62
N SER A 45 15.25 -16.79 1.95
CA SER A 45 13.99 -16.40 2.60
C SER A 45 13.42 -17.55 3.45
N LEU A 46 13.48 -18.78 2.96
CA LEU A 46 13.05 -19.95 3.73
C LEU A 46 13.97 -20.22 4.93
N LEU A 47 15.29 -20.12 4.75
CA LEU A 47 16.26 -20.26 5.84
C LEU A 47 16.07 -19.20 6.92
N SER A 48 15.75 -17.95 6.55
CA SER A 48 15.47 -16.90 7.52
C SER A 48 14.22 -17.23 8.36
N LEU A 49 13.15 -17.72 7.73
CA LEU A 49 11.94 -18.14 8.45
C LEU A 49 12.20 -19.36 9.35
N LEU A 50 13.00 -20.34 8.90
CA LEU A 50 13.40 -21.49 9.72
C LEU A 50 14.24 -21.06 10.92
N LEU A 51 15.18 -20.12 10.72
CA LEU A 51 15.97 -19.54 11.81
C LEU A 51 15.05 -18.83 12.82
N GLY A 52 14.12 -18.01 12.33
CA GLY A 52 13.14 -17.32 13.17
C GLY A 52 12.28 -18.30 13.98
N PHE A 53 11.80 -19.34 13.34
CA PHE A 53 11.03 -20.39 14.02
C PHE A 53 11.88 -21.14 15.07
N GLY A 54 13.10 -21.52 14.73
CA GLY A 54 14.05 -22.16 15.66
C GLY A 54 14.33 -21.30 16.88
N CYS A 55 14.60 -20.00 16.67
CA CYS A 55 14.78 -19.04 17.77
C CYS A 55 13.51 -18.85 18.60
N ALA A 56 12.31 -18.87 17.99
CA ALA A 56 11.05 -18.82 18.71
C ALA A 56 10.83 -20.05 19.61
N VAL A 57 11.26 -21.22 19.19
CA VAL A 57 11.26 -22.43 20.03
C VAL A 57 12.29 -22.30 21.16
N LEU A 58 13.49 -21.84 20.86
CA LEU A 58 14.56 -21.61 21.84
C LEU A 58 14.17 -20.58 22.90
N LEU A 59 13.33 -19.60 22.57
CA LEU A 59 12.78 -18.65 23.55
C LEU A 59 12.13 -19.33 24.75
N ARG A 60 11.46 -20.47 24.54
CA ARG A 60 10.76 -21.23 25.60
C ARG A 60 11.74 -22.05 26.45
N LEU A 61 12.83 -22.50 25.85
CA LEU A 61 13.81 -23.40 26.47
C LEU A 61 14.99 -22.66 27.10
N SER A 62 15.24 -21.41 26.70
CA SER A 62 16.42 -20.67 27.10
C SER A 62 16.28 -19.98 28.45
N PRO A 63 17.41 -19.85 29.21
CA PRO A 63 17.47 -19.01 30.38
C PRO A 63 17.06 -17.57 30.08
N PHE A 64 16.55 -16.86 31.08
CA PHE A 64 16.04 -15.50 30.98
C PHE A 64 16.99 -14.53 30.28
N PHE A 65 18.29 -14.65 30.49
CA PHE A 65 19.32 -13.78 29.90
C PHE A 65 19.40 -13.82 28.38
N TRP A 66 19.14 -14.97 27.73
CA TRP A 66 19.21 -15.15 26.29
C TRP A 66 17.90 -14.84 25.55
N ARG A 67 16.79 -14.72 26.29
CA ARG A 67 15.47 -14.48 25.69
C ARG A 67 15.39 -13.23 24.81
N PRO A 68 15.97 -12.05 25.21
CA PRO A 68 15.92 -10.86 24.36
C PRO A 68 16.64 -11.06 23.02
N LEU A 69 17.74 -11.79 23.02
CA LEU A 69 18.51 -12.11 21.80
C LEU A 69 17.69 -12.97 20.85
N PHE A 70 17.13 -14.09 21.33
CA PHE A 70 16.31 -14.97 20.49
C PHE A 70 15.03 -14.27 20.03
N TRP A 71 14.43 -13.44 20.85
CA TRP A 71 13.29 -12.62 20.49
C TRP A 71 13.63 -11.64 19.38
N GLY A 72 14.76 -10.93 19.47
CA GLY A 72 15.24 -10.02 18.44
C GLY A 72 15.50 -10.74 17.10
N ILE A 73 16.23 -11.86 17.12
CA ILE A 73 16.51 -12.66 15.92
C ILE A 73 15.21 -13.17 15.30
N THR A 74 14.26 -13.63 16.12
CA THR A 74 12.95 -14.09 15.65
C THR A 74 12.24 -12.98 14.88
N LEU A 75 12.13 -11.78 15.45
CA LEU A 75 11.44 -10.65 14.81
C LEU A 75 12.13 -10.18 13.53
N ILE A 76 13.47 -10.09 13.53
CA ILE A 76 14.24 -9.74 12.32
C ILE A 76 13.99 -10.78 11.22
N ALA A 77 14.07 -12.05 11.54
CA ALA A 77 13.85 -13.14 10.59
C ALA A 77 12.42 -13.15 10.03
N PHE A 78 11.42 -12.92 10.89
CA PHE A 78 10.03 -12.76 10.44
C PHE A 78 9.82 -11.50 9.60
N GLY A 79 10.44 -10.37 9.96
CA GLY A 79 10.41 -9.14 9.18
C GLY A 79 10.95 -9.36 7.78
N PHE A 80 12.13 -9.95 7.66
CA PHE A 80 12.76 -10.30 6.39
C PHE A 80 11.89 -11.28 5.57
N GLY A 81 11.46 -12.37 6.18
CA GLY A 81 10.63 -13.39 5.52
C GLY A 81 9.27 -12.84 5.07
N SER A 82 8.64 -11.94 5.85
CA SER A 82 7.38 -11.32 5.48
C SER A 82 7.53 -10.38 4.28
N ALA A 83 8.63 -9.63 4.19
CA ALA A 83 8.94 -8.78 3.05
C ALA A 83 9.16 -9.62 1.78
N ALA A 84 9.95 -10.70 1.88
CA ALA A 84 10.18 -11.64 0.79
C ALA A 84 8.86 -12.31 0.33
N TRP A 85 8.05 -12.79 1.27
CA TRP A 85 6.74 -13.34 0.98
C TRP A 85 5.84 -12.33 0.27
N ARG A 86 5.79 -11.09 0.75
CA ARG A 86 4.99 -10.02 0.13
C ARG A 86 5.47 -9.71 -1.28
N SER A 87 6.78 -9.61 -1.50
CA SER A 87 7.35 -9.38 -2.85
C SER A 87 6.95 -10.49 -3.81
N ALA A 88 7.10 -11.75 -3.41
CA ALA A 88 6.71 -12.90 -4.20
C ALA A 88 5.18 -12.97 -4.46
N ALA A 89 4.36 -12.69 -3.46
CA ALA A 89 2.90 -12.75 -3.56
C ALA A 89 2.31 -11.69 -4.50
N VAL A 90 2.98 -10.54 -4.67
CA VAL A 90 2.54 -9.49 -5.60
C VAL A 90 3.16 -9.62 -6.98
N ALA A 91 4.06 -10.57 -7.20
CA ALA A 91 4.73 -10.76 -8.48
C ALA A 91 3.70 -10.81 -9.62
N ALA A 92 3.93 -10.00 -10.64
CA ALA A 92 3.09 -9.91 -11.83
C ALA A 92 3.99 -9.68 -13.05
N PRO A 93 3.55 -10.10 -14.25
CA PRO A 93 4.31 -9.86 -15.47
C PRO A 93 4.59 -8.38 -15.68
N VAL A 94 5.86 -8.07 -15.98
CA VAL A 94 6.33 -6.72 -16.30
C VAL A 94 6.74 -6.72 -17.77
N LEU A 95 6.48 -5.63 -18.47
CA LEU A 95 7.00 -5.45 -19.83
C LEU A 95 8.53 -5.37 -19.78
N ASN A 96 9.19 -6.08 -20.67
CA ASN A 96 10.64 -6.04 -20.85
C ASN A 96 11.06 -5.36 -22.16
N TRP A 97 10.10 -4.83 -22.90
CA TRP A 97 10.30 -4.07 -24.15
C TRP A 97 9.35 -2.88 -24.22
N ARG A 98 9.65 -1.94 -25.12
CA ARG A 98 8.73 -0.86 -25.48
C ARG A 98 7.62 -1.39 -26.37
N TYR A 99 6.39 -1.15 -25.98
CA TYR A 99 5.19 -1.55 -26.72
C TYR A 99 4.51 -0.31 -27.29
N TYR A 100 4.09 -0.41 -28.55
CA TYR A 100 3.19 0.55 -29.18
C TYR A 100 2.04 -0.21 -29.84
N GLY A 101 0.82 0.17 -29.54
CA GLY A 101 -0.35 -0.46 -30.12
C GLY A 101 -1.60 -0.37 -29.23
N PRO A 102 -2.66 -1.13 -29.58
CA PRO A 102 -3.90 -1.12 -28.83
C PRO A 102 -3.72 -1.70 -27.44
N VAL A 103 -4.24 -0.97 -26.46
CA VAL A 103 -4.28 -1.34 -25.06
C VAL A 103 -5.74 -1.31 -24.62
N GLU A 104 -6.28 -2.45 -24.26
CA GLU A 104 -7.63 -2.60 -23.70
C GLU A 104 -7.50 -2.98 -22.22
N GLY A 105 -8.37 -2.43 -21.37
CA GLY A 105 -8.41 -2.79 -19.96
C GLY A 105 -9.56 -2.15 -19.22
N ARG A 106 -9.76 -2.59 -17.97
CA ARG A 106 -10.78 -2.02 -17.07
C ARG A 106 -10.17 -0.89 -16.23
N VAL A 107 -10.85 0.23 -16.14
CA VAL A 107 -10.45 1.39 -15.35
C VAL A 107 -10.55 1.08 -13.85
N VAL A 108 -9.41 1.07 -13.14
CA VAL A 108 -9.33 0.80 -11.70
C VAL A 108 -8.65 1.90 -10.90
N GLY A 109 -8.14 2.92 -11.57
CA GLY A 109 -7.53 4.08 -10.93
C GLY A 109 -7.53 5.29 -11.83
N LEU A 110 -7.71 6.45 -11.22
CA LEU A 110 -7.61 7.76 -11.83
C LEU A 110 -6.77 8.66 -10.94
N ASP A 111 -5.73 9.25 -11.50
CA ASP A 111 -4.91 10.24 -10.81
C ASP A 111 -4.35 11.26 -11.83
N ARG A 112 -3.55 12.23 -11.35
CA ARG A 112 -2.84 13.15 -12.24
C ARG A 112 -1.32 12.96 -12.11
N SER A 113 -0.64 13.13 -13.23
CA SER A 113 0.83 13.15 -13.26
C SER A 113 1.36 14.45 -12.63
N ALA A 114 2.66 14.51 -12.37
CA ALA A 114 3.32 15.74 -11.93
C ALA A 114 3.17 16.88 -12.95
N SER A 115 3.03 16.55 -14.24
CA SER A 115 2.75 17.51 -15.33
C SER A 115 1.27 17.88 -15.46
N GLY A 116 0.38 17.36 -14.59
CA GLY A 116 -1.06 17.64 -14.61
C GLY A 116 -1.87 16.75 -15.55
N ALA A 117 -1.24 15.93 -16.40
CA ALA A 117 -1.95 15.03 -17.30
C ALA A 117 -2.76 13.98 -16.52
N LEU A 118 -3.99 13.73 -16.95
CA LEU A 118 -4.83 12.66 -16.37
C LEU A 118 -4.16 11.31 -16.63
N ARG A 119 -4.02 10.51 -15.58
CA ARG A 119 -3.50 9.14 -15.66
C ARG A 119 -4.58 8.14 -15.32
N VAL A 120 -4.67 7.13 -16.14
CA VAL A 120 -5.61 6.02 -15.98
C VAL A 120 -4.82 4.76 -15.66
N THR A 121 -5.20 4.07 -14.61
CA THR A 121 -4.70 2.73 -14.31
C THR A 121 -5.71 1.71 -14.80
N LEU A 122 -5.26 0.81 -15.64
CA LEU A 122 -6.07 -0.26 -16.24
C LEU A 122 -5.65 -1.61 -15.65
N ASP A 123 -6.62 -2.46 -15.32
CA ASP A 123 -6.40 -3.87 -15.01
C ASP A 123 -7.03 -4.77 -16.10
N GLN A 124 -6.85 -6.09 -15.95
CA GLN A 124 -7.31 -7.06 -16.95
C GLN A 124 -6.85 -6.67 -18.38
N VAL A 125 -5.59 -6.29 -18.46
CA VAL A 125 -4.98 -5.68 -19.65
C VAL A 125 -4.89 -6.69 -20.80
N LYS A 126 -5.28 -6.24 -22.00
CA LYS A 126 -5.02 -6.94 -23.26
C LYS A 126 -4.15 -6.05 -24.14
N LEU A 127 -3.05 -6.59 -24.66
CA LEU A 127 -2.11 -5.89 -25.52
C LEU A 127 -2.12 -6.52 -26.93
N GLY A 128 -2.88 -5.93 -27.83
CA GLY A 128 -2.97 -6.39 -29.21
C GLY A 128 -3.26 -7.89 -29.32
N ARG A 129 -2.40 -8.63 -30.06
CA ARG A 129 -2.53 -10.08 -30.27
C ARG A 129 -1.86 -10.93 -29.18
N LYS A 130 -1.29 -10.32 -28.12
CA LYS A 130 -0.60 -11.08 -27.07
C LYS A 130 -1.59 -11.73 -26.13
N GLY A 131 -1.31 -12.98 -25.78
CA GLY A 131 -2.13 -13.74 -24.84
C GLY A 131 -2.09 -13.15 -23.43
N PRO A 132 -3.11 -13.41 -22.58
CA PRO A 132 -3.25 -12.84 -21.25
C PRO A 132 -2.09 -13.18 -20.30
N ARG A 133 -1.36 -14.27 -20.53
CA ARG A 133 -0.21 -14.67 -19.69
C ARG A 133 1.04 -13.81 -19.89
N GLN A 134 1.14 -13.04 -20.98
CA GLN A 134 2.27 -12.17 -21.29
C GLN A 134 1.92 -10.69 -21.10
N ALA A 135 0.68 -10.38 -20.84
CA ALA A 135 0.23 -9.02 -20.58
C ALA A 135 0.46 -8.66 -19.10
N PRO A 136 0.88 -7.43 -18.79
CA PRO A 136 0.94 -6.92 -17.43
C PRO A 136 -0.41 -7.02 -16.74
N LYS A 137 -0.41 -7.28 -15.42
CA LYS A 137 -1.65 -7.29 -14.65
C LYS A 137 -2.32 -5.93 -14.62
N ARG A 138 -1.48 -4.88 -14.52
CA ARG A 138 -1.91 -3.48 -14.58
C ARG A 138 -0.97 -2.66 -15.46
N VAL A 139 -1.53 -1.66 -16.13
CA VAL A 139 -0.77 -0.62 -16.82
C VAL A 139 -1.26 0.74 -16.39
N ARG A 140 -0.37 1.73 -16.42
CA ARG A 140 -0.69 3.13 -16.13
C ARG A 140 -0.41 3.96 -17.36
N VAL A 141 -1.44 4.66 -17.86
CA VAL A 141 -1.39 5.44 -19.10
C VAL A 141 -1.71 6.89 -18.79
N SER A 142 -0.81 7.81 -19.12
CA SER A 142 -1.05 9.26 -19.09
C SER A 142 -1.72 9.68 -20.37
N LEU A 143 -2.78 10.46 -20.27
CA LEU A 143 -3.54 10.94 -21.42
C LEU A 143 -3.06 12.34 -21.81
N TYR A 144 -2.73 12.53 -23.09
CA TYR A 144 -2.31 13.81 -23.65
C TYR A 144 -3.13 14.15 -24.90
N GLY A 145 -3.31 15.44 -25.18
CA GLY A 145 -4.06 15.94 -26.34
C GLY A 145 -5.43 16.47 -25.96
N SER A 146 -6.27 16.71 -26.95
CA SER A 146 -7.59 17.35 -26.82
C SER A 146 -8.58 16.56 -25.92
N TYR A 147 -8.32 15.30 -25.68
CA TYR A 147 -9.16 14.39 -24.88
C TYR A 147 -8.59 14.13 -23.47
N ALA A 148 -7.55 14.86 -23.09
CA ALA A 148 -6.83 14.64 -21.83
C ALA A 148 -7.68 14.89 -20.58
N ASP A 149 -8.76 15.68 -20.70
CA ASP A 149 -9.65 16.03 -19.59
C ASP A 149 -10.93 15.14 -19.52
N GLU A 150 -11.14 14.30 -20.53
CA GLU A 150 -12.26 13.37 -20.50
C GLU A 150 -12.02 12.26 -19.45
N ARG A 151 -12.80 12.32 -18.37
CA ARG A 151 -12.72 11.34 -17.30
C ARG A 151 -13.42 10.05 -17.70
N PRO A 152 -12.71 8.92 -17.78
CA PRO A 152 -13.33 7.66 -18.07
C PRO A 152 -14.21 7.19 -16.90
N ILE A 153 -15.27 6.46 -17.21
CA ILE A 153 -16.17 5.87 -16.23
C ILE A 153 -15.41 4.84 -15.40
N ALA A 154 -15.46 4.97 -14.08
CA ALA A 154 -14.83 4.05 -13.16
C ALA A 154 -15.38 2.62 -13.33
N GLY A 155 -14.49 1.65 -13.52
CA GLY A 155 -14.85 0.25 -13.74
C GLY A 155 -15.27 -0.08 -15.16
N ALA A 156 -15.37 0.91 -16.08
CA ALA A 156 -15.63 0.65 -17.49
C ALA A 156 -14.42 -0.04 -18.16
N ARG A 157 -14.69 -0.80 -19.17
CA ARG A 157 -13.68 -1.33 -20.08
C ARG A 157 -13.45 -0.32 -21.19
N VAL A 158 -12.20 0.04 -21.36
CA VAL A 158 -11.78 1.06 -22.34
C VAL A 158 -10.66 0.53 -23.21
N MET A 159 -10.50 1.12 -24.39
CA MET A 159 -9.43 0.84 -25.33
C MET A 159 -8.81 2.15 -25.82
N THR A 160 -7.50 2.16 -25.96
CA THR A 160 -6.74 3.26 -26.58
C THR A 160 -5.50 2.71 -27.28
N THR A 161 -4.84 3.52 -28.09
CA THR A 161 -3.50 3.22 -28.59
C THR A 161 -2.48 3.95 -27.73
N ALA A 162 -1.56 3.20 -27.13
CA ALA A 162 -0.59 3.74 -26.20
C ALA A 162 0.84 3.30 -26.48
N HIS A 163 1.77 4.17 -26.10
CA HIS A 163 3.17 3.83 -25.95
C HIS A 163 3.39 3.38 -24.50
N LEU A 164 3.80 2.13 -24.30
CA LEU A 164 4.11 1.58 -22.98
C LEU A 164 5.58 1.20 -22.91
N SER A 165 6.17 1.42 -21.75
CA SER A 165 7.53 1.00 -21.38
C SER A 165 7.50 0.26 -20.06
N PRO A 166 8.50 -0.57 -19.74
CA PRO A 166 8.67 -1.07 -18.39
C PRO A 166 8.80 0.09 -17.40
N PRO A 167 8.37 -0.08 -16.13
CA PRO A 167 8.65 0.88 -15.08
C PRO A 167 10.15 1.13 -14.96
N ALA A 168 10.57 2.40 -14.95
CA ALA A 168 11.98 2.77 -14.82
C ALA A 168 12.43 2.66 -13.36
N GLY A 169 13.67 2.22 -13.15
CA GLY A 169 14.36 2.30 -11.86
C GLY A 169 14.65 3.74 -11.43
N PRO A 170 15.36 3.93 -10.30
CA PRO A 170 15.72 5.26 -9.83
C PRO A 170 16.60 6.00 -10.84
N ALA A 171 16.33 7.29 -11.02
CA ALA A 171 17.07 8.14 -11.95
C ALA A 171 18.44 8.56 -11.41
N GLU A 172 18.63 8.50 -10.10
CA GLU A 172 19.85 8.87 -9.38
C GLU A 172 20.09 7.89 -8.21
N PRO A 173 21.34 7.72 -7.76
CA PRO A 173 21.64 6.91 -6.58
C PRO A 173 20.83 7.41 -5.38
N HIS A 174 20.21 6.46 -4.64
CA HIS A 174 19.31 6.75 -3.50
C HIS A 174 18.05 7.57 -3.83
N GLY A 175 17.76 7.78 -5.13
CA GLY A 175 16.53 8.41 -5.59
C GLY A 175 15.30 7.51 -5.38
N PHE A 176 14.12 8.09 -5.63
CA PHE A 176 12.88 7.33 -5.52
C PHE A 176 12.83 6.19 -6.55
N ASP A 177 12.73 4.97 -6.05
CA ASP A 177 12.60 3.76 -6.85
C ASP A 177 11.15 3.54 -7.29
N PHE A 178 10.83 4.08 -8.48
CA PHE A 178 9.51 3.88 -9.07
C PHE A 178 9.27 2.45 -9.52
N GLN A 179 10.30 1.70 -9.91
CA GLN A 179 10.19 0.30 -10.32
C GLN A 179 9.71 -0.57 -9.14
N ARG A 180 10.28 -0.36 -7.95
CA ARG A 180 9.84 -1.01 -6.71
C ARG A 180 8.40 -0.64 -6.36
N HIS A 181 8.04 0.64 -6.45
CA HIS A 181 6.66 1.07 -6.23
C HIS A 181 5.70 0.40 -7.22
N ALA A 182 6.04 0.33 -8.50
CA ALA A 182 5.25 -0.30 -9.54
C ALA A 182 5.08 -1.81 -9.29
N TRP A 183 6.14 -2.50 -8.81
CA TRP A 183 6.09 -3.91 -8.42
C TRP A 183 5.02 -4.17 -7.36
N PHE A 184 5.06 -3.44 -6.25
CA PHE A 184 4.10 -3.61 -5.16
C PHE A 184 2.66 -3.20 -5.50
N THR A 185 2.48 -2.35 -6.51
CA THR A 185 1.16 -1.98 -7.06
C THR A 185 0.75 -2.82 -8.27
N GLN A 186 1.58 -3.78 -8.68
CA GLN A 186 1.39 -4.69 -9.81
C GLN A 186 1.26 -3.96 -11.16
N ILE A 187 1.91 -2.81 -11.29
CA ILE A 187 1.99 -2.05 -12.54
C ILE A 187 3.18 -2.57 -13.34
N GLY A 188 2.91 -3.35 -14.38
CA GLY A 188 3.95 -3.93 -15.22
C GLY A 188 4.22 -3.13 -16.51
N GLY A 189 3.54 -2.00 -16.71
CA GLY A 189 3.78 -1.12 -17.84
C GLY A 189 3.30 0.30 -17.54
N VAL A 190 4.08 1.29 -17.96
CA VAL A 190 3.76 2.71 -17.84
C VAL A 190 3.96 3.42 -19.17
N GLY A 191 3.14 4.43 -19.44
CA GLY A 191 3.28 5.13 -20.69
C GLY A 191 2.25 6.21 -20.90
N TYR A 192 1.99 6.50 -22.17
CA TYR A 192 1.08 7.57 -22.55
C TYR A 192 0.29 7.23 -23.81
N ALA A 193 -0.87 7.88 -23.94
CA ALA A 193 -1.70 7.89 -25.13
C ALA A 193 -1.96 9.32 -25.57
N ARG A 194 -2.05 9.53 -26.87
CA ARG A 194 -2.40 10.82 -27.51
C ARG A 194 -3.74 10.74 -28.25
N VAL A 195 -4.39 9.60 -28.17
CA VAL A 195 -5.71 9.34 -28.75
C VAL A 195 -6.73 9.13 -27.63
N PRO A 196 -8.02 9.35 -27.88
CA PRO A 196 -9.05 9.21 -26.86
C PRO A 196 -9.15 7.79 -26.31
N LEU A 197 -9.71 7.70 -25.10
CA LEU A 197 -10.14 6.42 -24.53
C LEU A 197 -11.52 6.08 -25.12
N LEU A 198 -11.59 5.03 -25.89
CA LEU A 198 -12.84 4.49 -26.43
C LEU A 198 -13.52 3.59 -25.40
N LEU A 199 -14.78 3.82 -25.12
CA LEU A 199 -15.58 2.94 -24.27
C LEU A 199 -15.88 1.65 -25.02
N VAL A 200 -15.43 0.52 -24.49
CA VAL A 200 -15.67 -0.83 -25.03
C VAL A 200 -16.87 -1.47 -24.35
N ALA A 201 -16.97 -1.33 -23.04
CA ALA A 201 -18.10 -1.84 -22.26
C ALA A 201 -18.31 -1.02 -20.99
N TYR A 202 -19.57 -0.88 -20.59
CA TYR A 202 -19.94 -0.26 -19.34
C TYR A 202 -19.47 -1.10 -18.13
N PRO A 203 -19.32 -0.49 -16.93
CA PRO A 203 -18.93 -1.22 -15.75
C PRO A 203 -19.90 -2.37 -15.46
N ALA A 204 -19.37 -3.55 -15.19
CA ALA A 204 -20.19 -4.66 -14.71
C ALA A 204 -20.94 -4.28 -13.43
N GLU A 205 -22.11 -4.82 -13.22
CA GLU A 205 -22.87 -4.64 -11.99
C GLU A 205 -22.09 -5.18 -10.80
N GLY A 206 -22.24 -4.53 -9.64
CA GLY A 206 -21.57 -4.93 -8.41
C GLY A 206 -20.90 -3.76 -7.69
N LEU A 207 -20.87 -3.86 -6.37
CA LEU A 207 -20.20 -2.90 -5.49
C LEU A 207 -18.69 -3.18 -5.53
N SER A 208 -17.93 -2.16 -5.88
CA SER A 208 -16.47 -2.13 -5.76
C SER A 208 -16.09 -0.91 -4.94
N PHE A 209 -15.11 -1.07 -4.04
CA PHE A 209 -14.57 0.07 -3.27
C PHE A 209 -14.16 1.23 -4.18
N PHE A 210 -13.59 0.93 -5.35
CA PHE A 210 -13.23 1.95 -6.32
C PHE A 210 -14.44 2.69 -6.87
N LYS A 211 -15.52 1.98 -7.26
CA LYS A 211 -16.76 2.60 -7.74
C LYS A 211 -17.41 3.47 -6.65
N LEU A 212 -17.51 2.94 -5.42
CA LEU A 212 -18.05 3.68 -4.28
C LEU A 212 -17.25 4.97 -4.01
N ARG A 213 -15.92 4.88 -4.02
CA ARG A 213 -15.03 6.02 -3.84
C ARG A 213 -15.26 7.10 -4.90
N ILE A 214 -15.32 6.71 -6.17
CA ILE A 214 -15.56 7.65 -7.27
C ILE A 214 -16.99 8.19 -7.24
N ALA A 215 -18.00 7.38 -6.91
CA ALA A 215 -19.38 7.86 -6.76
C ALA A 215 -19.49 8.91 -5.64
N LEU A 216 -18.81 8.68 -4.50
CA LEU A 216 -18.76 9.65 -3.41
C LEU A 216 -17.99 10.92 -3.82
N SER A 217 -16.86 10.80 -4.50
CA SER A 217 -16.11 11.93 -5.05
C SER A 217 -16.97 12.77 -6.01
N ASN A 218 -17.68 12.12 -6.92
CA ASN A 218 -18.58 12.80 -7.85
C ASN A 218 -19.71 13.51 -7.11
N ARG A 219 -20.30 12.88 -6.09
CA ARG A 219 -21.36 13.49 -5.28
C ARG A 219 -20.90 14.73 -4.53
N ILE A 220 -19.68 14.71 -3.99
CA ILE A 220 -19.07 15.89 -3.36
C ILE A 220 -18.90 17.02 -4.39
N ASN A 221 -18.39 16.71 -5.57
CA ASN A 221 -18.16 17.69 -6.64
C ASN A 221 -19.47 18.24 -7.25
N LEU A 222 -20.60 17.56 -7.09
CA LEU A 222 -21.92 18.08 -7.46
C LEU A 222 -22.47 19.13 -6.48
N HIS A 223 -22.02 19.11 -5.22
CA HIS A 223 -22.48 20.03 -4.18
C HIS A 223 -21.47 21.13 -3.87
N LEU A 224 -20.21 20.94 -4.21
CA LEU A 224 -19.11 21.88 -4.00
C LEU A 224 -18.39 22.12 -5.31
N ASP A 225 -18.49 23.35 -5.82
CA ASP A 225 -17.91 23.69 -7.12
C ASP A 225 -16.40 23.88 -7.11
N GLY A 226 -15.79 23.64 -8.25
CA GLY A 226 -14.39 23.98 -8.55
C GLY A 226 -13.36 23.26 -7.67
N GLN A 227 -12.32 23.98 -7.27
CA GLN A 227 -11.21 23.41 -6.51
C GLN A 227 -11.57 23.08 -5.07
N THR A 228 -12.63 23.69 -4.50
CA THR A 228 -13.13 23.38 -3.16
C THR A 228 -13.73 21.97 -3.12
N GLY A 229 -14.55 21.61 -4.09
CA GLY A 229 -15.09 20.25 -4.23
C GLY A 229 -13.99 19.22 -4.47
N ALA A 230 -13.05 19.54 -5.36
CA ALA A 230 -11.90 18.67 -5.64
C ALA A 230 -11.04 18.43 -4.39
N PHE A 231 -10.83 19.46 -3.55
CA PHE A 231 -10.08 19.33 -2.30
C PHE A 231 -10.84 18.49 -1.28
N ALA A 232 -12.14 18.72 -1.10
CA ALA A 232 -12.98 17.94 -0.20
C ALA A 232 -13.02 16.46 -0.63
N ALA A 233 -13.19 16.19 -1.94
CA ALA A 233 -13.13 14.84 -2.49
C ALA A 233 -11.77 14.19 -2.23
N ALA A 234 -10.66 14.92 -2.42
CA ALA A 234 -9.31 14.40 -2.18
C ALA A 234 -9.07 14.02 -0.71
N VAL A 235 -9.56 14.83 0.25
CA VAL A 235 -9.42 14.56 1.68
C VAL A 235 -10.31 13.38 2.12
N MET A 236 -11.55 13.32 1.65
CA MET A 236 -12.53 12.33 2.11
C MET A 236 -12.37 10.97 1.41
N THR A 237 -12.02 10.96 0.14
CA THR A 237 -11.99 9.74 -0.68
C THR A 237 -10.60 9.36 -1.17
N GLY A 238 -9.62 10.26 -1.05
CA GLY A 238 -8.30 10.11 -1.63
C GLY A 238 -8.27 10.32 -3.16
N ASP A 239 -9.36 10.77 -3.77
CA ASP A 239 -9.42 11.08 -5.20
C ASP A 239 -8.84 12.47 -5.47
N ARG A 240 -7.60 12.51 -5.90
CA ARG A 240 -6.86 13.75 -6.24
C ARG A 240 -6.99 14.16 -7.70
N SER A 241 -7.73 13.42 -8.51
CA SER A 241 -7.81 13.64 -9.96
C SER A 241 -8.45 14.99 -10.33
N GLY A 242 -9.26 15.58 -9.41
CA GLY A 242 -9.89 16.87 -9.56
C GLY A 242 -9.01 18.07 -9.23
N LEU A 243 -7.93 17.87 -8.48
CA LEU A 243 -7.05 18.97 -8.07
C LEU A 243 -6.19 19.47 -9.22
N SER A 244 -6.17 20.80 -9.41
CA SER A 244 -5.26 21.43 -10.36
C SER A 244 -3.82 21.42 -9.86
N VAL A 245 -2.85 21.52 -10.80
CA VAL A 245 -1.42 21.62 -10.46
C VAL A 245 -1.17 22.88 -9.62
N GLU A 246 -1.87 23.97 -9.93
CA GLU A 246 -1.76 25.24 -9.20
C GLU A 246 -2.26 25.10 -7.76
N THR A 247 -3.42 24.47 -7.54
CA THR A 247 -3.94 24.21 -6.19
C THR A 247 -2.97 23.35 -5.40
N LEU A 248 -2.40 22.29 -6.00
CA LEU A 248 -1.38 21.45 -5.35
C LEU A 248 -0.11 22.25 -5.02
N LYS A 249 0.31 23.16 -5.89
CA LYS A 249 1.44 24.04 -5.63
C LYS A 249 1.15 24.98 -4.46
N ASN A 250 -0.02 25.61 -4.45
CA ASN A 250 -0.43 26.50 -3.38
C ASN A 250 -0.53 25.77 -2.01
N LEU A 251 -1.07 24.54 -1.99
CA LEU A 251 -1.09 23.71 -0.81
C LEU A 251 0.31 23.33 -0.29
N ARG A 252 1.28 23.13 -1.19
CA ARG A 252 2.68 22.91 -0.81
C ARG A 252 3.32 24.17 -0.23
N HIS A 253 3.11 25.33 -0.88
CA HIS A 253 3.65 26.61 -0.40
C HIS A 253 3.07 27.03 0.95
N SER A 254 1.78 26.74 1.21
CA SER A 254 1.13 26.98 2.50
C SER A 254 1.37 25.87 3.53
N ASN A 255 2.20 24.89 3.22
CA ASN A 255 2.46 23.72 4.05
C ASN A 255 1.22 22.89 4.42
N LEU A 256 0.13 23.01 3.64
CA LEU A 256 -1.12 22.27 3.83
C LEU A 256 -1.19 20.99 2.99
N ALA A 257 -0.20 20.71 2.16
CA ALA A 257 -0.19 19.52 1.31
C ALA A 257 -0.23 18.20 2.11
N HIS A 258 0.22 18.23 3.37
CA HIS A 258 0.14 17.05 4.26
C HIS A 258 -1.31 16.63 4.58
N LEU A 259 -2.28 17.54 4.48
CA LEU A 259 -3.71 17.20 4.65
C LEU A 259 -4.22 16.23 3.56
N LEU A 260 -3.61 16.27 2.38
CA LEU A 260 -3.92 15.33 1.28
C LEU A 260 -3.27 13.95 1.48
N ALA A 261 -2.26 13.85 2.33
CA ALA A 261 -1.73 12.58 2.79
C ALA A 261 -2.62 12.06 3.93
N ILE A 262 -2.47 10.80 4.28
CA ILE A 262 -3.11 10.26 5.49
C ILE A 262 -2.51 11.01 6.67
N SER A 263 -3.26 11.98 7.21
CA SER A 263 -2.80 12.75 8.38
C SER A 263 -2.85 11.87 9.64
N GLY A 264 -2.00 12.19 10.62
CA GLY A 264 -2.03 11.53 11.92
C GLY A 264 -3.41 11.58 12.59
N LEU A 265 -4.19 12.66 12.33
CA LEU A 265 -5.55 12.79 12.82
C LEU A 265 -6.48 11.70 12.22
N HIS A 266 -6.42 11.44 10.90
CA HIS A 266 -7.20 10.39 10.27
C HIS A 266 -6.84 9.01 10.81
N MET A 267 -5.54 8.74 11.01
CA MET A 267 -5.08 7.50 11.64
C MET A 267 -5.55 7.40 13.08
N GLY A 268 -5.45 8.49 13.84
CA GLY A 268 -5.94 8.54 15.23
C GLY A 268 -7.45 8.27 15.33
N LEU A 269 -8.25 8.89 14.47
CA LEU A 269 -9.70 8.66 14.40
C LEU A 269 -10.04 7.22 14.00
N LEU A 270 -9.32 6.65 13.01
CA LEU A 270 -9.51 5.26 12.60
C LEU A 270 -9.18 4.30 13.74
N VAL A 271 -8.03 4.49 14.39
CA VAL A 271 -7.62 3.67 15.54
C VAL A 271 -8.63 3.80 16.68
N ALA A 272 -9.07 5.02 17.02
CA ALA A 272 -10.07 5.25 18.05
C ALA A 272 -11.41 4.57 17.70
N PHE A 273 -11.85 4.64 16.45
CA PHE A 273 -13.05 3.99 15.96
C PHE A 273 -12.95 2.46 16.07
N VAL A 274 -11.86 1.88 15.55
CA VAL A 274 -11.63 0.43 15.60
C VAL A 274 -11.56 -0.05 17.04
N PHE A 275 -10.82 0.67 17.90
CA PHE A 275 -10.74 0.37 19.33
C PHE A 275 -12.12 0.41 20.00
N ALA A 276 -12.90 1.46 19.75
CA ALA A 276 -14.25 1.61 20.31
C ALA A 276 -15.17 0.49 19.82
N ALA A 277 -15.15 0.17 18.53
CA ALA A 277 -15.95 -0.89 17.93
C ALA A 277 -15.59 -2.28 18.48
N LEU A 278 -14.29 -2.60 18.57
CA LEU A 278 -13.82 -3.84 19.17
C LEU A 278 -14.19 -3.94 20.65
N ARG A 279 -13.98 -2.87 21.41
CA ARG A 279 -14.35 -2.82 22.81
C ARG A 279 -15.86 -3.01 23.02
N PHE A 280 -16.67 -2.32 22.21
CA PHE A 280 -18.12 -2.46 22.25
C PHE A 280 -18.53 -3.89 21.88
N GLY A 281 -18.03 -4.44 20.78
CA GLY A 281 -18.31 -5.83 20.38
C GLY A 281 -17.92 -6.88 21.43
N LEU A 282 -16.71 -6.72 22.03
CA LEU A 282 -16.27 -7.62 23.11
C LEU A 282 -17.10 -7.47 24.39
N SER A 283 -17.62 -6.27 24.68
CA SER A 283 -18.47 -6.06 25.86
C SER A 283 -19.84 -6.70 25.74
N LEU A 284 -20.30 -7.05 24.53
CA LEU A 284 -21.55 -7.77 24.29
C LEU A 284 -21.43 -9.28 24.61
N ILE A 285 -20.22 -9.79 24.82
CA ILE A 285 -19.98 -11.19 25.16
C ILE A 285 -19.87 -11.31 26.70
N PRO A 286 -20.86 -11.88 27.38
CA PRO A 286 -20.92 -11.86 28.86
C PRO A 286 -19.69 -12.48 29.54
N SER A 287 -19.12 -13.53 28.93
CA SER A 287 -17.93 -14.22 29.47
C SER A 287 -16.64 -13.36 29.42
N LEU A 288 -16.59 -12.35 28.57
CA LEU A 288 -15.45 -11.42 28.42
C LEU A 288 -15.70 -10.09 29.13
N ALA A 289 -16.98 -9.70 29.29
CA ALA A 289 -17.38 -8.42 29.86
C ALA A 289 -17.02 -8.28 31.35
N SER A 290 -16.97 -9.36 32.10
CA SER A 290 -16.69 -9.37 33.55
C SER A 290 -15.20 -9.25 33.93
N GLY A 291 -14.28 -9.22 32.94
CA GLY A 291 -12.84 -9.17 33.19
C GLY A 291 -12.17 -7.88 32.71
N SER A 292 -11.07 -7.48 33.38
CA SER A 292 -10.16 -6.42 32.92
C SER A 292 -9.51 -6.71 31.55
N ALA A 293 -9.78 -7.90 30.99
CA ALA A 293 -9.21 -8.38 29.74
C ALA A 293 -9.70 -7.62 28.50
N VAL A 294 -10.93 -7.07 28.49
CA VAL A 294 -11.52 -6.39 27.32
C VAL A 294 -10.68 -5.19 26.88
N LYS A 295 -10.15 -4.41 27.83
CA LYS A 295 -9.26 -3.28 27.49
C LYS A 295 -7.93 -3.74 26.92
N LYS A 296 -7.37 -4.85 27.42
CA LYS A 296 -6.07 -5.39 26.99
C LYS A 296 -6.16 -6.11 25.64
N ILE A 297 -7.31 -6.69 25.30
CA ILE A 297 -7.52 -7.37 24.02
C ILE A 297 -7.84 -6.36 22.91
N ALA A 298 -8.48 -5.22 23.24
CA ALA A 298 -8.84 -4.19 22.29
C ALA A 298 -7.71 -3.19 22.00
N ALA A 299 -6.69 -3.08 22.87
CA ALA A 299 -5.52 -2.24 22.70
C ALA A 299 -4.42 -2.96 21.92
#